data_e61d5604c81146533034ba68e66e102b
#
_entry.id   e61d5604c81146533034ba68e66e102b
#
_cell.length_a   1.000
_cell.length_b   1.000
_cell.length_c   1.000
_cell.angle_alpha   90.00
_cell.angle_beta   90.00
_cell.angle_gamma   90.00
#
_symmetry.space_group_name_H-M   'P 1'
#
loop_
_entity.id
_entity.type
_entity.pdbx_description
1 polymer ?
#
loop_
_entity_poly.entity_id
_entity_poly.type
_entity_poly.pdbx_seq_one_letter_code
_entity_poly.pdbx_strand_id
1 'polypeptide(L)'
;MKRRDIEDIRRGIRDRDRRLVRLLNDRARLSVEMGRIKADAGLGVFDPVQERRVLDGIASLGEGPLSAEALRNIWREILSASRALQAPLAVACLGPEGSFAHLAALERFGRSTRLAPQVTIGAVFDAVEKRRSDLGVVPLENSVEGPVRTTLERLISTPLAIRGEICLRVSHCLLAKGAGRRIRRVYSHPQALAQCRQWLARHLPEAAPVETESTSAAVLQALGDRQGAAIASRLASEIYGLPAVETGIEDHPANTTRFIVIGTGTNIPTGRDKTSVLFSTQHRPGALHAALAPFASAGINLLRIESHPVRDRMWQYLFFVDLEGHAEDRAVKDSLRSLRRKTAFLKVLGSYPREVEPS
;
A
#
# COMPACT_ATOMS: atom_id res chain seq x y z
N MET A 1 -13.39 -35.43 34.16
CA MET A 1 -13.05 -35.11 32.76
C MET A 1 -11.77 -35.85 32.38
N LYS A 2 -11.80 -36.84 31.46
CA LYS A 2 -10.59 -37.54 30.99
C LYS A 2 -9.68 -36.51 30.34
N ARG A 3 -8.41 -36.44 30.80
CA ARG A 3 -7.36 -35.64 30.17
C ARG A 3 -7.22 -36.14 28.73
N ARG A 4 -7.54 -35.31 27.73
CA ARG A 4 -7.29 -35.63 26.32
C ARG A 4 -5.79 -35.79 26.12
N ASP A 5 -5.38 -36.91 25.54
CA ASP A 5 -4.00 -37.15 25.16
C ASP A 5 -3.61 -36.22 24.00
N ILE A 6 -2.33 -35.88 23.93
CA ILE A 6 -1.77 -35.04 22.84
C ILE A 6 -2.11 -35.62 21.47
N GLU A 7 -2.08 -36.94 21.34
CA GLU A 7 -2.41 -37.62 20.08
C GLU A 7 -3.89 -37.49 19.68
N ASP A 8 -4.81 -37.47 20.65
CA ASP A 8 -6.25 -37.23 20.39
C ASP A 8 -6.46 -35.78 19.87
N ILE A 9 -5.75 -34.81 20.44
CA ILE A 9 -5.81 -33.42 19.99
C ILE A 9 -5.22 -33.29 18.58
N ARG A 10 -4.07 -33.88 18.31
CA ARG A 10 -3.42 -33.91 17.00
C ARG A 10 -4.30 -34.56 15.94
N ARG A 11 -4.98 -35.66 16.27
CA ARG A 11 -5.95 -36.31 15.39
C ARG A 11 -7.11 -35.38 15.07
N GLY A 12 -7.66 -34.72 16.09
CA GLY A 12 -8.72 -33.72 15.91
C GLY A 12 -8.32 -32.54 15.05
N ILE A 13 -7.06 -32.07 15.11
CA ILE A 13 -6.52 -31.04 14.23
C ILE A 13 -6.44 -31.56 12.79
N ARG A 14 -5.83 -32.74 12.55
CA ARG A 14 -5.73 -33.33 11.21
C ARG A 14 -7.09 -33.53 10.53
N ASP A 15 -8.10 -33.90 11.27
CA ASP A 15 -9.45 -34.06 10.72
C ASP A 15 -10.07 -32.72 10.31
N ARG A 16 -9.80 -31.66 11.06
CA ARG A 16 -10.23 -30.30 10.70
C ARG A 16 -9.46 -29.78 9.49
N ASP A 17 -8.15 -30.01 9.40
CA ASP A 17 -7.32 -29.64 8.25
C ASP A 17 -7.86 -30.29 6.95
N ARG A 18 -8.20 -31.57 6.98
CA ARG A 18 -8.83 -32.25 5.83
C ARG A 18 -10.14 -31.60 5.41
N ARG A 19 -10.96 -31.17 6.37
CA ARG A 19 -12.24 -30.47 6.08
C ARG A 19 -11.98 -29.09 5.51
N LEU A 20 -11.02 -28.34 6.08
CA LEU A 20 -10.61 -27.02 5.57
C LEU A 20 -10.13 -27.11 4.13
N VAL A 21 -9.25 -28.07 3.80
CA VAL A 21 -8.75 -28.26 2.43
C VAL A 21 -9.90 -28.53 1.45
N ARG A 22 -10.89 -29.36 1.83
CA ARG A 22 -12.08 -29.63 0.99
C ARG A 22 -12.87 -28.32 0.75
N LEU A 23 -13.20 -27.58 1.81
CA LEU A 23 -13.95 -26.32 1.71
C LEU A 23 -13.22 -25.27 0.89
N LEU A 24 -11.89 -25.17 1.03
CA LEU A 24 -11.07 -24.27 0.22
C LEU A 24 -11.11 -24.65 -1.26
N ASN A 25 -11.05 -25.94 -1.60
CA ASN A 25 -11.15 -26.40 -2.99
C ASN A 25 -12.57 -26.17 -3.56
N ASP A 26 -13.62 -26.38 -2.77
CA ASP A 26 -15.00 -26.10 -3.20
C ASP A 26 -15.17 -24.61 -3.48
N ARG A 27 -14.67 -23.74 -2.59
CA ARG A 27 -14.63 -22.29 -2.80
C ARG A 27 -13.81 -21.89 -4.03
N ALA A 28 -12.69 -22.56 -4.27
CA ALA A 28 -11.84 -22.31 -5.43
C ALA A 28 -12.57 -22.63 -6.76
N ARG A 29 -13.36 -23.70 -6.81
CA ARG A 29 -14.19 -24.03 -7.99
C ARG A 29 -15.20 -22.91 -8.29
N LEU A 30 -15.90 -22.40 -7.26
CA LEU A 30 -16.81 -21.25 -7.41
C LEU A 30 -16.06 -19.98 -7.88
N SER A 31 -14.82 -19.80 -7.45
CA SER A 31 -13.98 -18.67 -7.90
C SER A 31 -13.63 -18.80 -9.38
N VAL A 32 -13.32 -19.98 -9.87
CA VAL A 32 -13.08 -20.23 -11.31
C VAL A 32 -14.33 -19.94 -12.14
N GLU A 33 -15.50 -20.38 -11.67
CA GLU A 33 -16.78 -20.11 -12.33
C GLU A 33 -17.07 -18.60 -12.37
N MET A 34 -16.88 -17.89 -11.25
CA MET A 34 -16.99 -16.43 -11.18
C MET A 34 -16.05 -15.74 -12.16
N GLY A 35 -14.83 -16.25 -12.33
CA GLY A 35 -13.86 -15.74 -13.28
C GLY A 35 -14.36 -15.82 -14.73
N ARG A 36 -15.01 -16.91 -15.12
CA ARG A 36 -15.64 -17.08 -16.45
C ARG A 36 -16.75 -16.06 -16.65
N ILE A 37 -17.67 -15.93 -15.69
CA ILE A 37 -18.78 -14.97 -15.75
C ILE A 37 -18.26 -13.54 -15.86
N LYS A 38 -17.22 -13.17 -15.10
CA LYS A 38 -16.59 -11.83 -15.19
C LYS A 38 -15.96 -11.59 -16.55
N ALA A 39 -15.26 -12.59 -17.12
CA ALA A 39 -14.63 -12.49 -18.43
C ALA A 39 -15.69 -12.26 -19.53
N ASP A 40 -16.79 -13.03 -19.52
CA ASP A 40 -17.91 -12.90 -20.45
C ASP A 40 -18.58 -11.52 -20.34
N ALA A 41 -18.63 -10.94 -19.15
CA ALA A 41 -19.17 -9.60 -18.89
C ALA A 41 -18.14 -8.46 -19.11
N GLY A 42 -16.91 -8.75 -19.51
CA GLY A 42 -15.84 -7.76 -19.66
C GLY A 42 -15.40 -7.09 -18.35
N LEU A 43 -15.65 -7.74 -17.20
CA LEU A 43 -15.33 -7.22 -15.88
C LEU A 43 -13.92 -7.65 -15.43
N GLY A 44 -13.20 -6.74 -14.78
CA GLY A 44 -11.90 -7.03 -14.19
C GLY A 44 -11.98 -8.01 -13.02
N VAL A 45 -10.90 -8.78 -12.82
CA VAL A 45 -10.82 -9.76 -11.72
C VAL A 45 -10.71 -9.05 -10.36
N PHE A 46 -10.02 -7.93 -10.29
CA PHE A 46 -9.83 -7.16 -9.08
C PHE A 46 -11.02 -6.24 -8.79
N ASP A 47 -11.69 -6.49 -7.68
CA ASP A 47 -12.80 -5.69 -7.14
C ASP A 47 -12.47 -5.32 -5.68
N PRO A 48 -11.89 -4.14 -5.42
CA PRO A 48 -11.47 -3.74 -4.09
C PRO A 48 -12.63 -3.60 -3.11
N VAL A 49 -13.83 -3.28 -3.61
CA VAL A 49 -15.04 -3.11 -2.81
C VAL A 49 -15.54 -4.46 -2.31
N GLN A 50 -15.64 -5.44 -3.21
CA GLN A 50 -16.07 -6.79 -2.86
C GLN A 50 -15.06 -7.50 -1.95
N GLU A 51 -13.76 -7.34 -2.21
CA GLU A 51 -12.73 -7.91 -1.34
C GLU A 51 -12.81 -7.35 0.08
N ARG A 52 -13.02 -6.04 0.21
CA ARG A 52 -13.20 -5.43 1.51
C ARG A 52 -14.42 -5.97 2.25
N ARG A 53 -15.56 -6.08 1.57
CA ARG A 53 -16.79 -6.68 2.14
C ARG A 53 -16.55 -8.09 2.65
N VAL A 54 -15.81 -8.90 1.88
CA VAL A 54 -15.45 -10.27 2.30
C VAL A 54 -14.58 -10.24 3.55
N LEU A 55 -13.52 -9.43 3.58
CA LEU A 55 -12.60 -9.35 4.71
C LEU A 55 -13.27 -8.84 5.99
N ASP A 56 -14.15 -7.83 5.87
CA ASP A 56 -14.90 -7.30 7.01
C ASP A 56 -15.95 -8.31 7.50
N GLY A 57 -16.65 -8.99 6.57
CA GLY A 57 -17.59 -10.07 6.93
C GLY A 57 -16.90 -11.23 7.65
N ILE A 58 -15.72 -11.65 7.20
CA ILE A 58 -14.94 -12.70 7.87
C ILE A 58 -14.48 -12.26 9.26
N ALA A 59 -14.02 -11.02 9.38
CA ALA A 59 -13.59 -10.49 10.69
C ALA A 59 -14.75 -10.47 11.71
N SER A 60 -15.98 -10.21 11.26
CA SER A 60 -17.17 -10.20 12.13
C SER A 60 -17.68 -11.60 12.54
N LEU A 61 -17.30 -12.66 11.80
CA LEU A 61 -17.63 -14.04 12.13
C LEU A 61 -16.70 -14.67 13.19
N GLY A 62 -15.66 -13.95 13.62
CA GLY A 62 -14.64 -14.46 14.55
C GLY A 62 -15.16 -14.54 16.00
N GLU A 63 -15.76 -15.67 16.39
CA GLU A 63 -16.17 -15.97 17.77
C GLU A 63 -15.16 -16.83 18.54
N GLY A 64 -13.96 -17.02 17.97
CA GLY A 64 -12.96 -17.94 18.49
C GLY A 64 -11.65 -17.26 18.97
N PRO A 65 -10.62 -18.06 19.26
CA PRO A 65 -9.33 -17.56 19.75
C PRO A 65 -8.51 -16.83 18.69
N LEU A 66 -8.91 -16.88 17.40
CA LEU A 66 -8.23 -16.12 16.34
C LEU A 66 -8.71 -14.67 16.35
N SER A 67 -7.75 -13.72 16.37
CA SER A 67 -8.08 -12.31 16.25
C SER A 67 -8.68 -11.98 14.87
N ALA A 68 -9.46 -10.90 14.79
CA ALA A 68 -10.00 -10.39 13.53
C ALA A 68 -8.88 -10.10 12.51
N GLU A 69 -7.73 -9.63 12.98
CA GLU A 69 -6.55 -9.39 12.15
C GLU A 69 -5.97 -10.69 11.58
N ALA A 70 -5.80 -11.72 12.43
CA ALA A 70 -5.33 -13.02 11.98
C ALA A 70 -6.25 -13.63 10.92
N LEU A 71 -7.58 -13.52 11.11
CA LEU A 71 -8.56 -13.96 10.13
C LEU A 71 -8.47 -13.17 8.82
N ARG A 72 -8.31 -11.84 8.86
CA ARG A 72 -8.11 -11.03 7.65
C ARG A 72 -6.85 -11.46 6.89
N ASN A 73 -5.75 -11.73 7.58
CA ASN A 73 -4.49 -12.14 6.95
C ASN A 73 -4.63 -13.49 6.25
N ILE A 74 -5.25 -14.49 6.89
CA ILE A 74 -5.53 -15.79 6.28
C ILE A 74 -6.43 -15.62 5.03
N TRP A 75 -7.52 -14.85 5.15
CA TRP A 75 -8.45 -14.65 4.03
C TRP A 75 -7.86 -13.86 2.89
N ARG A 76 -6.92 -12.96 3.16
CA ARG A 76 -6.18 -12.25 2.10
C ARG A 76 -5.42 -13.21 1.19
N GLU A 77 -4.75 -14.21 1.75
CA GLU A 77 -4.07 -15.25 0.96
C GLU A 77 -5.07 -16.15 0.21
N ILE A 78 -6.19 -16.51 0.82
CA ILE A 78 -7.26 -17.26 0.14
C ILE A 78 -7.84 -16.45 -1.03
N LEU A 79 -8.06 -15.15 -0.86
CA LEU A 79 -8.53 -14.26 -1.93
C LEU A 79 -7.47 -14.11 -3.04
N SER A 80 -6.20 -13.99 -2.67
CA SER A 80 -5.08 -13.91 -3.62
C SER A 80 -5.01 -15.17 -4.48
N ALA A 81 -5.01 -16.35 -3.86
CA ALA A 81 -5.02 -17.61 -4.58
C ALA A 81 -6.28 -17.77 -5.47
N SER A 82 -7.45 -17.36 -4.97
CA SER A 82 -8.70 -17.40 -5.73
C SER A 82 -8.68 -16.48 -6.96
N ARG A 83 -8.07 -15.30 -6.86
CA ARG A 83 -7.90 -14.39 -8.02
C ARG A 83 -6.95 -15.00 -9.06
N ALA A 84 -5.83 -15.56 -8.63
CA ALA A 84 -4.88 -16.20 -9.52
C ALA A 84 -5.49 -17.34 -10.34
N LEU A 85 -6.52 -18.03 -9.80
CA LEU A 85 -7.29 -19.05 -10.52
C LEU A 85 -8.29 -18.46 -11.53
N GLN A 86 -8.76 -17.22 -11.31
CA GLN A 86 -9.68 -16.55 -12.26
C GLN A 86 -8.92 -16.01 -13.48
N ALA A 87 -7.94 -15.17 -13.24
CA ALA A 87 -6.95 -14.70 -14.19
C ALA A 87 -5.72 -14.17 -13.44
N PRO A 88 -4.51 -14.33 -13.97
CA PRO A 88 -3.32 -13.77 -13.37
C PRO A 88 -3.43 -12.25 -13.26
N LEU A 89 -3.41 -11.72 -12.04
CA LEU A 89 -3.35 -10.28 -11.79
C LEU A 89 -1.88 -9.84 -11.78
N ALA A 90 -1.51 -8.91 -12.65
CA ALA A 90 -0.19 -8.31 -12.70
C ALA A 90 -0.20 -6.93 -12.02
N VAL A 91 0.63 -6.72 -11.01
CA VAL A 91 0.73 -5.47 -10.28
C VAL A 91 2.15 -4.93 -10.35
N ALA A 92 2.33 -3.77 -11.00
CA ALA A 92 3.59 -3.04 -10.99
C ALA A 92 3.78 -2.35 -9.63
N CYS A 93 4.98 -2.36 -9.07
CA CYS A 93 5.30 -1.63 -7.85
C CYS A 93 6.69 -1.00 -7.96
N LEU A 94 6.97 0.03 -7.15
CA LEU A 94 8.31 0.59 -7.10
C LEU A 94 9.26 -0.45 -6.48
N GLY A 95 10.30 -0.81 -7.23
CA GLY A 95 11.32 -1.76 -6.83
C GLY A 95 12.44 -1.15 -5.99
N PRO A 96 13.47 -1.95 -5.76
CA PRO A 96 13.61 -3.37 -6.11
C PRO A 96 12.74 -4.29 -5.24
N GLU A 97 12.82 -5.63 -5.48
CA GLU A 97 12.21 -6.61 -4.56
C GLU A 97 12.70 -6.40 -3.13
N GLY A 98 11.82 -6.62 -2.15
CA GLY A 98 12.11 -6.35 -0.75
C GLY A 98 11.99 -4.88 -0.34
N SER A 99 11.69 -3.94 -1.27
CA SER A 99 11.36 -2.55 -0.94
C SER A 99 10.03 -2.44 -0.16
N PHE A 100 9.80 -1.30 0.53
CA PHE A 100 8.52 -1.06 1.21
C PHE A 100 7.33 -0.97 0.22
N ALA A 101 7.54 -0.51 -1.00
CA ALA A 101 6.49 -0.54 -2.03
C ALA A 101 6.18 -1.97 -2.48
N HIS A 102 7.18 -2.85 -2.58
CA HIS A 102 6.99 -4.28 -2.84
C HIS A 102 6.24 -4.94 -1.66
N LEU A 103 6.61 -4.63 -0.42
CA LEU A 103 5.92 -5.11 0.78
C LEU A 103 4.45 -4.64 0.80
N ALA A 104 4.18 -3.35 0.54
CA ALA A 104 2.83 -2.81 0.48
C ALA A 104 1.97 -3.52 -0.58
N ALA A 105 2.53 -3.78 -1.77
CA ALA A 105 1.86 -4.54 -2.81
C ALA A 105 1.58 -5.98 -2.38
N LEU A 106 2.54 -6.65 -1.73
CA LEU A 106 2.40 -8.00 -1.23
C LEU A 106 1.32 -8.11 -0.13
N GLU A 107 1.32 -7.18 0.84
CA GLU A 107 0.32 -7.12 1.90
C GLU A 107 -1.09 -6.84 1.36
N ARG A 108 -1.21 -6.04 0.30
CA ARG A 108 -2.52 -5.72 -0.27
C ARG A 108 -3.07 -6.84 -1.15
N PHE A 109 -2.23 -7.44 -1.97
CA PHE A 109 -2.65 -8.36 -3.02
C PHE A 109 -2.39 -9.84 -2.71
N GLY A 110 -1.55 -10.15 -1.72
CA GLY A 110 -1.15 -11.51 -1.32
C GLY A 110 -0.11 -12.13 -2.27
N ARG A 111 0.40 -13.28 -1.84
CA ARG A 111 1.58 -13.93 -2.44
C ARG A 111 1.32 -14.59 -3.80
N SER A 112 0.06 -14.86 -4.15
CA SER A 112 -0.29 -15.46 -5.46
C SER A 112 -0.42 -14.42 -6.59
N THR A 113 -0.25 -13.14 -6.28
CA THR A 113 -0.28 -12.06 -7.27
C THR A 113 1.08 -11.92 -7.95
N ARG A 114 1.09 -11.72 -9.26
CA ARG A 114 2.33 -11.45 -10.00
C ARG A 114 2.75 -9.99 -9.77
N LEU A 115 3.72 -9.79 -8.88
CA LEU A 115 4.33 -8.48 -8.67
C LEU A 115 5.43 -8.24 -9.71
N ALA A 116 5.48 -7.02 -10.26
CA ALA A 116 6.44 -6.58 -11.27
C ALA A 116 7.18 -5.32 -10.79
N PRO A 117 8.29 -5.46 -10.04
CA PRO A 117 9.07 -4.32 -9.56
C PRO A 117 9.60 -3.47 -10.72
N GLN A 118 9.46 -2.15 -10.62
CA GLN A 118 9.89 -1.16 -11.60
C GLN A 118 10.97 -0.26 -10.99
N VAL A 119 11.89 0.21 -11.81
CA VAL A 119 13.04 1.02 -11.37
C VAL A 119 12.60 2.40 -10.84
N THR A 120 11.55 2.98 -11.41
CA THR A 120 11.08 4.33 -11.05
C THR A 120 9.57 4.38 -10.89
N ILE A 121 9.07 5.38 -10.15
CA ILE A 121 7.64 5.66 -10.05
C ILE A 121 7.02 5.89 -11.44
N GLY A 122 7.70 6.63 -12.32
CA GLY A 122 7.26 6.85 -13.70
C GLY A 122 7.07 5.54 -14.46
N ALA A 123 8.00 4.59 -14.30
CA ALA A 123 7.91 3.27 -14.94
C ALA A 123 6.74 2.42 -14.42
N VAL A 124 6.31 2.60 -13.16
CA VAL A 124 5.09 1.97 -12.63
C VAL A 124 3.86 2.50 -13.35
N PHE A 125 3.71 3.83 -13.49
CA PHE A 125 2.61 4.43 -14.26
C PHE A 125 2.61 3.93 -15.71
N ASP A 126 3.77 3.96 -16.37
CA ASP A 126 3.93 3.53 -17.76
C ASP A 126 3.58 2.03 -17.95
N ALA A 127 3.89 1.19 -16.96
CA ALA A 127 3.53 -0.23 -17.01
C ALA A 127 2.01 -0.43 -17.05
N VAL A 128 1.26 0.37 -16.27
CA VAL A 128 -0.21 0.30 -16.23
C VAL A 128 -0.84 0.98 -17.45
N GLU A 129 -0.37 2.16 -17.85
CA GLU A 129 -0.85 2.88 -19.03
C GLU A 129 -0.70 2.05 -20.32
N LYS A 130 0.43 1.32 -20.43
CA LYS A 130 0.74 0.43 -21.57
C LYS A 130 0.17 -0.98 -21.39
N ARG A 131 -0.67 -1.22 -20.39
CA ARG A 131 -1.31 -2.51 -20.10
C ARG A 131 -0.33 -3.69 -19.93
N ARG A 132 0.91 -3.42 -19.49
CA ARG A 132 1.87 -4.45 -19.09
C ARG A 132 1.61 -4.98 -17.68
N SER A 133 0.91 -4.18 -16.89
CA SER A 133 0.35 -4.53 -15.59
C SER A 133 -1.07 -4.00 -15.49
N ASP A 134 -1.91 -4.69 -14.74
CA ASP A 134 -3.31 -4.33 -14.53
C ASP A 134 -3.44 -3.15 -13.55
N LEU A 135 -2.57 -3.14 -12.54
CA LEU A 135 -2.54 -2.15 -11.47
C LEU A 135 -1.10 -1.71 -11.18
N GLY A 136 -0.96 -0.57 -10.50
CA GLY A 136 0.32 -0.09 -10.00
C GLY A 136 0.23 0.32 -8.53
N VAL A 137 1.30 0.11 -7.76
CA VAL A 137 1.45 0.58 -6.39
C VAL A 137 2.61 1.56 -6.31
N VAL A 138 2.31 2.79 -5.92
CA VAL A 138 3.29 3.87 -5.80
C VAL A 138 3.14 4.61 -4.46
N PRO A 139 4.24 5.06 -3.84
CA PRO A 139 4.17 5.87 -2.63
C PRO A 139 3.59 7.25 -2.96
N LEU A 140 2.66 7.73 -2.14
CA LEU A 140 2.06 9.06 -2.24
C LEU A 140 2.62 10.01 -1.20
N GLU A 141 2.85 9.51 0.01
CA GLU A 141 3.22 10.30 1.18
C GLU A 141 3.88 9.44 2.25
N ASN A 142 4.83 10.02 2.96
CA ASN A 142 5.37 9.47 4.19
C ASN A 142 5.09 10.43 5.34
N SER A 143 4.71 9.92 6.52
CA SER A 143 4.32 10.74 7.68
C SER A 143 5.48 11.60 8.25
N VAL A 144 6.73 11.24 7.98
CA VAL A 144 7.92 11.97 8.44
C VAL A 144 8.46 12.91 7.36
N GLU A 145 8.45 12.48 6.10
CA GLU A 145 9.10 13.19 4.98
C GLU A 145 8.13 13.98 4.11
N GLY A 146 6.83 13.75 4.30
CA GLY A 146 5.79 14.44 3.54
C GLY A 146 5.51 13.79 2.16
N PRO A 147 5.00 14.60 1.21
CA PRO A 147 4.47 14.12 -0.06
C PRO A 147 5.55 13.65 -1.03
N VAL A 148 5.27 12.57 -1.77
CA VAL A 148 6.13 12.08 -2.85
C VAL A 148 5.83 12.85 -4.13
N ARG A 149 6.65 13.86 -4.39
CA ARG A 149 6.49 14.82 -5.47
C ARG A 149 6.32 14.16 -6.84
N THR A 150 7.14 13.18 -7.17
CA THR A 150 7.09 12.46 -8.46
C THR A 150 5.73 11.81 -8.71
N THR A 151 5.11 11.24 -7.66
CA THR A 151 3.77 10.66 -7.76
C THR A 151 2.72 11.73 -8.05
N LEU A 152 2.77 12.86 -7.33
CA LEU A 152 1.85 13.98 -7.56
C LEU A 152 1.96 14.54 -8.98
N GLU A 153 3.19 14.72 -9.50
CA GLU A 153 3.44 15.18 -10.87
C GLU A 153 2.86 14.20 -11.92
N ARG A 154 3.02 12.90 -11.72
CA ARG A 154 2.43 11.90 -12.64
C ARG A 154 0.91 11.88 -12.58
N LEU A 155 0.29 12.09 -11.41
CA LEU A 155 -1.16 12.16 -11.25
C LEU A 155 -1.81 13.33 -12.03
N ILE A 156 -1.07 14.38 -12.35
CA ILE A 156 -1.57 15.51 -13.17
C ILE A 156 -1.92 15.03 -14.59
N SER A 157 -1.01 14.28 -15.21
CA SER A 157 -1.07 13.94 -16.65
C SER A 157 -1.61 12.55 -16.97
N THR A 158 -1.53 11.59 -16.03
CA THR A 158 -1.96 10.20 -16.27
C THR A 158 -3.46 10.08 -16.52
N PRO A 159 -3.93 9.21 -17.42
CA PRO A 159 -5.34 8.84 -17.54
C PRO A 159 -5.81 7.85 -16.47
N LEU A 160 -4.89 7.31 -15.66
CA LEU A 160 -5.21 6.34 -14.62
C LEU A 160 -5.93 6.99 -13.44
N ALA A 161 -6.73 6.20 -12.74
CA ALA A 161 -7.41 6.59 -11.52
C ALA A 161 -6.78 5.93 -10.29
N ILE A 162 -6.93 6.58 -9.13
CA ILE A 162 -6.66 5.96 -7.85
C ILE A 162 -7.80 4.98 -7.54
N ARG A 163 -7.46 3.68 -7.39
CA ARG A 163 -8.38 2.58 -7.15
C ARG A 163 -8.39 2.13 -5.69
N GLY A 164 -7.43 2.59 -4.89
CA GLY A 164 -7.31 2.28 -3.48
C GLY A 164 -6.09 2.93 -2.85
N GLU A 165 -5.98 2.79 -1.56
CA GLU A 165 -4.82 3.21 -0.78
C GLU A 165 -4.33 2.05 0.10
N ILE A 166 -3.07 2.13 0.52
CA ILE A 166 -2.43 1.19 1.43
C ILE A 166 -1.63 2.04 2.42
N CYS A 167 -1.94 1.93 3.71
CA CYS A 167 -1.18 2.56 4.78
C CYS A 167 -0.26 1.51 5.40
N LEU A 168 1.04 1.62 5.16
CA LEU A 168 2.06 0.69 5.64
C LEU A 168 2.91 1.36 6.70
N ARG A 169 2.96 0.76 7.90
CA ARG A 169 3.94 1.16 8.91
C ARG A 169 5.34 0.77 8.45
N VAL A 170 6.25 1.73 8.42
CA VAL A 170 7.64 1.51 8.04
C VAL A 170 8.41 1.05 9.25
N SER A 171 8.78 -0.23 9.27
CA SER A 171 9.65 -0.80 10.31
C SER A 171 10.94 -1.27 9.69
N HIS A 172 12.04 -0.79 10.23
CA HIS A 172 13.39 -1.12 9.80
C HIS A 172 13.99 -2.24 10.64
N CYS A 173 14.70 -3.15 9.97
CA CYS A 173 15.44 -4.21 10.60
C CYS A 173 16.94 -4.03 10.36
N LEU A 174 17.76 -4.35 11.33
CA LEU A 174 19.19 -4.57 11.12
C LEU A 174 19.40 -6.01 10.68
N LEU A 175 19.96 -6.19 9.49
CA LEU A 175 20.21 -7.49 8.88
C LEU A 175 21.72 -7.76 8.89
N ALA A 176 22.15 -8.91 9.43
CA ALA A 176 23.55 -9.28 9.48
C ALA A 176 23.75 -10.80 9.54
N LYS A 177 24.95 -11.29 9.19
CA LYS A 177 25.29 -12.73 9.14
C LYS A 177 25.39 -13.42 10.52
N GLY A 178 24.87 -12.85 11.58
CA GLY A 178 24.79 -13.44 12.91
C GLY A 178 24.88 -12.42 14.04
N ALA A 179 24.14 -12.69 15.10
CA ALA A 179 24.21 -11.94 16.34
C ALA A 179 25.61 -12.11 16.99
N GLY A 180 26.18 -11.02 17.53
CA GLY A 180 27.48 -11.03 18.24
C GLY A 180 28.71 -10.77 17.36
N ARG A 181 28.59 -10.60 16.05
CA ARG A 181 29.71 -10.15 15.20
C ARG A 181 29.95 -8.66 15.36
N ARG A 182 31.23 -8.26 15.30
CA ARG A 182 31.59 -6.83 15.31
C ARG A 182 31.22 -6.21 13.97
N ILE A 183 30.10 -5.46 13.93
CA ILE A 183 29.64 -4.71 12.77
C ILE A 183 30.50 -3.44 12.66
N ARG A 184 31.09 -3.21 11.48
CA ARG A 184 31.92 -2.04 11.17
C ARG A 184 31.30 -1.14 10.11
N ARG A 185 30.41 -1.67 9.28
CA ARG A 185 29.71 -0.93 8.21
C ARG A 185 28.24 -1.27 8.23
N VAL A 186 27.41 -0.21 8.11
CA VAL A 186 25.96 -0.35 8.02
C VAL A 186 25.52 0.27 6.70
N TYR A 187 25.10 -0.57 5.78
CA TYR A 187 24.64 -0.21 4.44
C TYR A 187 23.15 0.11 4.48
N SER A 188 22.71 1.20 3.87
CA SER A 188 21.31 1.45 3.54
C SER A 188 21.13 2.65 2.61
N HIS A 189 19.88 2.84 2.16
CA HIS A 189 19.46 4.08 1.51
C HIS A 189 19.62 5.25 2.51
N PRO A 190 20.08 6.45 2.07
CA PRO A 190 20.29 7.62 2.95
C PRO A 190 19.14 7.91 3.90
N GLN A 191 17.92 7.81 3.40
CA GLN A 191 16.69 8.00 4.13
C GLN A 191 16.54 7.01 5.31
N ALA A 192 16.79 5.72 5.09
CA ALA A 192 16.70 4.71 6.15
C ALA A 192 17.81 4.86 7.19
N LEU A 193 19.02 5.27 6.77
CA LEU A 193 20.11 5.63 7.68
C LEU A 193 19.73 6.82 8.57
N ALA A 194 19.10 7.84 8.00
CA ALA A 194 18.62 9.00 8.74
C ALA A 194 17.53 8.64 9.76
N GLN A 195 16.60 7.77 9.37
CA GLN A 195 15.50 7.31 10.22
C GLN A 195 15.94 6.38 11.38
N CYS A 196 17.14 5.81 11.31
CA CYS A 196 17.70 4.93 12.34
C CYS A 196 18.94 5.54 13.03
N ARG A 197 19.21 6.83 12.84
CA ARG A 197 20.45 7.48 13.27
C ARG A 197 20.70 7.41 14.78
N GLN A 198 19.66 7.66 15.59
CA GLN A 198 19.80 7.65 17.04
C GLN A 198 20.02 6.22 17.55
N TRP A 199 19.31 5.25 16.98
CA TRP A 199 19.49 3.85 17.31
C TRP A 199 20.91 3.39 16.98
N LEU A 200 21.42 3.70 15.78
CA LEU A 200 22.80 3.37 15.37
C LEU A 200 23.85 3.99 16.31
N ALA A 201 23.70 5.26 16.67
CA ALA A 201 24.60 5.94 17.56
C ALA A 201 24.70 5.30 18.96
N ARG A 202 23.59 4.71 19.44
CA ARG A 202 23.53 4.05 20.75
C ARG A 202 24.07 2.61 20.74
N HIS A 203 23.76 1.85 19.68
CA HIS A 203 24.02 0.39 19.66
C HIS A 203 25.23 0.01 18.80
N LEU A 204 25.58 0.82 17.82
CA LEU A 204 26.71 0.59 16.88
C LEU A 204 27.55 1.86 16.66
N PRO A 205 28.06 2.50 17.73
CA PRO A 205 28.76 3.79 17.63
C PRO A 205 30.05 3.75 16.77
N GLU A 206 30.64 2.55 16.63
CA GLU A 206 31.85 2.36 15.83
C GLU A 206 31.59 1.96 14.37
N ALA A 207 30.33 1.74 13.99
CA ALA A 207 29.99 1.33 12.65
C ALA A 207 29.81 2.54 11.72
N ALA A 208 30.50 2.53 10.59
CA ALA A 208 30.39 3.57 9.58
C ALA A 208 29.10 3.35 8.74
N PRO A 209 28.22 4.35 8.62
CA PRO A 209 27.11 4.29 7.68
C PRO A 209 27.63 4.38 6.24
N VAL A 210 27.11 3.53 5.35
CA VAL A 210 27.46 3.49 3.93
C VAL A 210 26.17 3.60 3.11
N GLU A 211 26.08 4.65 2.31
CA GLU A 211 24.91 4.91 1.48
C GLU A 211 24.85 3.99 0.26
N THR A 212 23.64 3.56 -0.06
CA THR A 212 23.34 2.72 -1.23
C THR A 212 22.08 3.25 -1.95
N GLU A 213 21.91 2.86 -3.19
CA GLU A 213 20.77 3.29 -4.03
C GLU A 213 19.40 2.83 -3.49
N SER A 214 19.37 1.74 -2.73
CA SER A 214 18.16 1.22 -2.10
C SER A 214 18.47 0.35 -0.89
N THR A 215 17.48 0.14 -0.01
CA THR A 215 17.60 -0.79 1.13
C THR A 215 17.89 -2.23 0.69
N SER A 216 17.39 -2.65 -0.47
CA SER A 216 17.67 -3.98 -1.01
C SER A 216 19.10 -4.10 -1.58
N ALA A 217 19.61 -3.05 -2.24
CA ALA A 217 21.02 -2.98 -2.66
C ALA A 217 21.95 -3.06 -1.45
N ALA A 218 21.56 -2.46 -0.33
CA ALA A 218 22.28 -2.54 0.93
C ALA A 218 22.40 -3.99 1.43
N VAL A 219 21.34 -4.78 1.32
CA VAL A 219 21.36 -6.20 1.72
C VAL A 219 22.36 -6.98 0.89
N LEU A 220 22.40 -6.75 -0.43
CA LEU A 220 23.36 -7.42 -1.33
C LEU A 220 24.82 -7.05 -0.97
N GLN A 221 25.08 -5.79 -0.66
CA GLN A 221 26.42 -5.37 -0.21
C GLN A 221 26.81 -5.99 1.14
N ALA A 222 25.89 -6.01 2.11
CA ALA A 222 26.12 -6.64 3.40
C ALA A 222 26.35 -8.16 3.30
N LEU A 223 25.72 -8.83 2.32
CA LEU A 223 26.00 -10.24 2.04
C LEU A 223 27.44 -10.47 1.56
N GLY A 224 28.06 -9.54 0.87
CA GLY A 224 29.47 -9.60 0.45
C GLY A 224 30.46 -9.23 1.55
N ASP A 225 30.02 -8.58 2.63
CA ASP A 225 30.88 -8.05 3.69
C ASP A 225 30.76 -8.85 4.99
N ARG A 226 31.89 -9.39 5.49
CA ARG A 226 31.91 -10.13 6.76
C ARG A 226 31.65 -9.26 8.00
N GLN A 227 31.89 -7.97 7.92
CA GLN A 227 31.67 -6.99 8.99
C GLN A 227 30.57 -5.98 8.64
N GLY A 228 29.81 -6.27 7.58
CA GLY A 228 28.71 -5.47 7.11
C GLY A 228 27.38 -5.90 7.71
N ALA A 229 26.52 -4.92 7.92
CA ALA A 229 25.10 -5.10 8.17
C ALA A 229 24.28 -4.21 7.22
N ALA A 230 23.02 -4.51 7.03
CA ALA A 230 22.11 -3.67 6.23
C ALA A 230 20.92 -3.22 7.08
N ILE A 231 20.42 -2.01 6.83
CA ILE A 231 19.10 -1.60 7.29
C ILE A 231 18.14 -1.78 6.13
N ALA A 232 17.13 -2.63 6.34
CA ALA A 232 16.13 -2.94 5.32
C ALA A 232 14.81 -3.43 5.95
N SER A 233 13.82 -3.74 5.11
CA SER A 233 12.57 -4.34 5.53
C SER A 233 12.76 -5.81 5.95
N ARG A 234 11.84 -6.34 6.76
CA ARG A 234 11.81 -7.78 7.09
C ARG A 234 11.64 -8.64 5.84
N LEU A 235 10.86 -8.16 4.86
CA LEU A 235 10.71 -8.85 3.58
C LEU A 235 12.04 -9.01 2.82
N ALA A 236 12.91 -7.99 2.87
CA ALA A 236 14.24 -8.09 2.27
C ALA A 236 15.10 -9.18 2.95
N SER A 237 14.98 -9.34 4.28
CA SER A 237 15.62 -10.44 5.00
C SER A 237 15.16 -11.81 4.46
N GLU A 238 13.86 -12.00 4.25
CA GLU A 238 13.28 -13.24 3.73
C GLU A 238 13.73 -13.52 2.29
N ILE A 239 13.71 -12.51 1.41
CA ILE A 239 14.04 -12.66 -0.01
C ILE A 239 15.52 -12.94 -0.22
N TYR A 240 16.40 -12.21 0.46
CA TYR A 240 17.85 -12.29 0.24
C TYR A 240 18.57 -13.24 1.20
N GLY A 241 17.86 -13.80 2.19
CA GLY A 241 18.42 -14.76 3.14
C GLY A 241 19.44 -14.16 4.13
N LEU A 242 19.41 -12.85 4.38
CA LEU A 242 20.22 -12.20 5.40
C LEU A 242 19.40 -12.04 6.69
N PRO A 243 19.74 -12.75 7.79
CA PRO A 243 18.91 -12.76 8.99
C PRO A 243 18.72 -11.37 9.62
N ALA A 244 17.49 -11.07 10.09
CA ALA A 244 17.24 -9.92 10.93
C ALA A 244 17.76 -10.20 12.35
N VAL A 245 18.74 -9.42 12.81
CA VAL A 245 19.33 -9.51 14.15
C VAL A 245 18.64 -8.56 15.13
N GLU A 246 18.08 -7.46 14.63
CA GLU A 246 17.26 -6.51 15.38
C GLU A 246 16.10 -6.02 14.50
N THR A 247 14.98 -5.68 15.14
CA THR A 247 13.76 -5.20 14.46
C THR A 247 13.21 -3.96 15.16
N GLY A 248 12.54 -3.07 14.41
CA GLY A 248 11.97 -1.86 14.98
C GLY A 248 13.05 -0.87 15.42
N ILE A 249 14.07 -0.69 14.58
CA ILE A 249 15.22 0.16 14.88
C ILE A 249 15.06 1.61 14.40
N GLU A 250 13.91 1.95 13.85
CA GLU A 250 13.56 3.31 13.46
C GLU A 250 13.40 4.24 14.67
N ASP A 251 13.90 5.48 14.58
CA ASP A 251 13.82 6.50 15.63
C ASP A 251 12.39 6.99 15.88
N HIS A 252 11.51 6.87 14.88
CA HIS A 252 10.10 7.24 14.93
C HIS A 252 9.19 6.03 14.66
N PRO A 253 8.72 5.34 15.69
CA PRO A 253 7.96 4.09 15.53
C PRO A 253 6.57 4.28 14.85
N ALA A 254 6.05 5.51 14.80
CA ALA A 254 4.80 5.83 14.10
C ALA A 254 5.00 6.17 12.61
N ASN A 255 6.21 5.96 12.05
CA ASN A 255 6.48 6.23 10.64
C ASN A 255 5.60 5.36 9.74
N THR A 256 4.74 6.00 8.96
CA THR A 256 3.79 5.34 8.05
C THR A 256 3.95 5.91 6.65
N THR A 257 4.00 5.04 5.66
CA THR A 257 3.94 5.44 4.26
C THR A 257 2.58 5.07 3.68
N ARG A 258 1.93 6.07 3.09
CA ARG A 258 0.70 5.90 2.32
C ARG A 258 1.06 5.66 0.86
N PHE A 259 0.65 4.51 0.35
CA PHE A 259 0.73 4.15 -1.07
C PHE A 259 -0.65 4.27 -1.69
N ILE A 260 -0.69 4.51 -2.99
CA ILE A 260 -1.91 4.45 -3.79
C ILE A 260 -1.83 3.31 -4.79
N VAL A 261 -2.99 2.69 -5.01
CA VAL A 261 -3.20 1.72 -6.10
C VAL A 261 -3.73 2.48 -7.29
N ILE A 262 -3.02 2.48 -8.39
CA ILE A 262 -3.42 3.12 -9.66
C ILE A 262 -3.88 2.07 -10.66
N GLY A 263 -4.87 2.41 -11.47
CA GLY A 263 -5.40 1.51 -12.49
C GLY A 263 -6.43 2.20 -13.38
N THR A 264 -6.97 1.46 -14.34
CA THR A 264 -8.06 1.92 -15.19
C THR A 264 -9.43 1.76 -14.52
N GLY A 265 -10.43 2.54 -14.97
CA GLY A 265 -11.81 2.47 -14.47
C GLY A 265 -12.02 3.16 -13.12
N THR A 266 -13.22 2.98 -12.58
CA THR A 266 -13.69 3.58 -11.31
C THR A 266 -14.18 2.51 -10.34
N ASN A 267 -14.30 2.84 -9.07
CA ASN A 267 -14.94 1.98 -8.07
C ASN A 267 -16.42 2.36 -7.95
N ILE A 268 -17.22 1.44 -7.45
CA ILE A 268 -18.59 1.70 -7.00
C ILE A 268 -18.59 2.24 -5.56
N PRO A 269 -19.59 3.05 -5.16
CA PRO A 269 -19.69 3.55 -3.78
C PRO A 269 -19.79 2.43 -2.74
N THR A 270 -19.10 2.61 -1.61
CA THR A 270 -19.15 1.68 -0.47
C THR A 270 -19.87 2.26 0.76
N GLY A 271 -20.10 3.58 0.76
CA GLY A 271 -20.62 4.33 1.91
C GLY A 271 -19.53 4.75 2.92
N ARG A 272 -18.28 4.30 2.74
CA ARG A 272 -17.11 4.73 3.54
C ARG A 272 -15.93 4.98 2.60
N ASP A 273 -16.13 5.94 1.71
CA ASP A 273 -15.20 6.24 0.63
C ASP A 273 -14.42 7.53 0.89
N LYS A 274 -13.33 7.65 0.19
CA LYS A 274 -12.49 8.84 0.04
C LYS A 274 -12.42 9.19 -1.44
N THR A 275 -12.55 10.47 -1.77
CA THR A 275 -12.32 10.99 -3.11
C THR A 275 -11.10 11.89 -3.10
N SER A 276 -10.14 11.60 -3.99
CA SER A 276 -8.97 12.46 -4.20
C SER A 276 -9.19 13.34 -5.43
N VAL A 277 -8.92 14.62 -5.29
CA VAL A 277 -9.04 15.61 -6.36
C VAL A 277 -7.78 16.46 -6.46
N LEU A 278 -7.51 16.92 -7.66
CA LEU A 278 -6.44 17.86 -7.96
C LEU A 278 -7.05 19.08 -8.65
N PHE A 279 -6.81 20.28 -8.13
CA PHE A 279 -7.31 21.50 -8.74
C PHE A 279 -6.33 22.66 -8.61
N SER A 280 -6.47 23.68 -9.46
CA SER A 280 -5.76 24.95 -9.33
C SER A 280 -6.73 26.11 -9.23
N THR A 281 -6.38 27.13 -8.45
CA THR A 281 -7.15 28.34 -8.31
C THR A 281 -6.49 29.50 -9.07
N GLN A 282 -7.27 30.54 -9.37
CA GLN A 282 -6.69 31.80 -9.80
C GLN A 282 -5.86 32.42 -8.68
N HIS A 283 -4.77 33.11 -9.01
CA HIS A 283 -3.93 33.79 -8.05
C HIS A 283 -4.59 35.12 -7.62
N ARG A 284 -5.53 35.05 -6.67
CA ARG A 284 -6.23 36.21 -6.08
C ARG A 284 -6.64 35.94 -4.65
N PRO A 285 -6.78 36.98 -3.81
CA PRO A 285 -7.26 36.82 -2.44
C PRO A 285 -8.58 36.08 -2.36
N GLY A 286 -8.70 35.15 -1.41
CA GLY A 286 -9.92 34.36 -1.16
C GLY A 286 -10.19 33.25 -2.18
N ALA A 287 -9.36 33.03 -3.22
CA ALA A 287 -9.63 32.04 -4.25
C ALA A 287 -9.69 30.61 -3.72
N LEU A 288 -8.77 30.23 -2.83
CA LEU A 288 -8.77 28.90 -2.19
C LEU A 288 -9.98 28.74 -1.25
N HIS A 289 -10.29 29.77 -0.44
CA HIS A 289 -11.49 29.75 0.40
C HIS A 289 -12.76 29.54 -0.43
N ALA A 290 -12.92 30.32 -1.52
CA ALA A 290 -14.07 30.18 -2.41
C ALA A 290 -14.15 28.80 -3.08
N ALA A 291 -13.01 28.18 -3.38
CA ALA A 291 -12.92 26.82 -3.93
C ALA A 291 -13.36 25.75 -2.91
N LEU A 292 -13.00 25.90 -1.65
CA LEU A 292 -13.31 24.93 -0.58
C LEU A 292 -14.69 25.10 0.04
N ALA A 293 -15.29 26.31 -0.06
CA ALA A 293 -16.59 26.63 0.53
C ALA A 293 -17.73 25.63 0.19
N PRO A 294 -17.83 25.07 -1.04
CA PRO A 294 -18.87 24.08 -1.37
C PRO A 294 -18.84 22.82 -0.50
N PHE A 295 -17.65 22.36 -0.11
CA PHE A 295 -17.51 21.19 0.74
C PHE A 295 -17.95 21.48 2.16
N ALA A 296 -17.54 22.62 2.72
CA ALA A 296 -17.97 23.06 4.04
C ALA A 296 -19.50 23.23 4.13
N SER A 297 -20.11 23.86 3.11
CA SER A 297 -21.56 24.04 3.02
C SER A 297 -22.35 22.74 2.91
N ALA A 298 -21.73 21.68 2.35
CA ALA A 298 -22.32 20.35 2.21
C ALA A 298 -21.99 19.42 3.38
N GLY A 299 -21.27 19.89 4.41
CA GLY A 299 -20.84 19.05 5.55
C GLY A 299 -19.83 17.98 5.19
N ILE A 300 -19.08 18.15 4.07
CA ILE A 300 -18.08 17.20 3.61
C ILE A 300 -16.75 17.53 4.27
N ASN A 301 -16.20 16.55 5.02
CA ASN A 301 -14.91 16.71 5.68
C ASN A 301 -13.76 16.60 4.68
N LEU A 302 -12.76 17.47 4.83
CA LEU A 302 -11.50 17.39 4.08
C LEU A 302 -10.49 16.65 4.96
N LEU A 303 -10.04 15.50 4.48
CA LEU A 303 -9.09 14.62 5.17
C LEU A 303 -7.65 15.10 4.99
N ARG A 304 -7.39 15.79 3.87
CA ARG A 304 -6.04 16.25 3.51
C ARG A 304 -6.13 17.40 2.52
N ILE A 305 -5.19 18.33 2.65
CA ILE A 305 -4.92 19.36 1.65
C ILE A 305 -3.41 19.60 1.55
N GLU A 306 -2.90 19.51 0.32
CA GLU A 306 -1.50 19.76 -0.02
C GLU A 306 -1.41 20.76 -1.16
N SER A 307 -0.51 21.72 -1.05
CA SER A 307 -0.24 22.67 -2.13
C SER A 307 1.09 22.31 -2.82
N HIS A 308 1.07 22.28 -4.14
CA HIS A 308 2.23 21.95 -4.95
C HIS A 308 2.46 23.03 -6.02
N PRO A 309 3.65 23.65 -6.09
CA PRO A 309 3.95 24.66 -7.12
C PRO A 309 3.98 24.02 -8.52
N VAL A 310 3.40 24.71 -9.50
CA VAL A 310 3.47 24.28 -10.91
C VAL A 310 4.80 24.69 -11.50
N ARG A 311 5.58 23.75 -12.08
CA ARG A 311 6.95 24.00 -12.56
C ARG A 311 7.02 25.09 -13.64
N ASP A 312 6.07 25.17 -14.55
CA ASP A 312 6.13 26.04 -15.73
C ASP A 312 5.35 27.35 -15.58
N ARG A 313 4.76 27.60 -14.42
CA ARG A 313 3.96 28.81 -14.14
C ARG A 313 4.27 29.35 -12.75
N MET A 314 5.10 30.38 -12.68
CA MET A 314 5.39 31.07 -11.42
C MET A 314 4.10 31.47 -10.70
N TRP A 315 4.06 31.21 -9.38
CA TRP A 315 2.96 31.57 -8.47
C TRP A 315 1.63 30.87 -8.70
N GLN A 316 1.56 29.77 -9.51
CA GLN A 316 0.40 28.92 -9.59
C GLN A 316 0.60 27.66 -8.74
N TYR A 317 -0.41 27.35 -7.93
CA TYR A 317 -0.41 26.16 -7.07
C TYR A 317 -1.47 25.17 -7.55
N LEU A 318 -1.09 23.91 -7.55
CA LEU A 318 -2.02 22.79 -7.59
C LEU A 318 -2.30 22.36 -6.16
N PHE A 319 -3.56 22.14 -5.86
CA PHE A 319 -4.02 21.62 -4.58
C PHE A 319 -4.44 20.18 -4.77
N PHE A 320 -3.77 19.28 -4.06
CA PHE A 320 -4.19 17.90 -3.90
C PHE A 320 -5.06 17.83 -2.64
N VAL A 321 -6.30 17.36 -2.78
CA VAL A 321 -7.26 17.30 -1.68
C VAL A 321 -7.90 15.93 -1.63
N ASP A 322 -7.92 15.34 -0.42
CA ASP A 322 -8.73 14.17 -0.11
C ASP A 322 -9.95 14.63 0.67
N LEU A 323 -11.12 14.18 0.27
CA LEU A 323 -12.39 14.45 0.92
C LEU A 323 -13.15 13.16 1.22
N GLU A 324 -13.98 13.20 2.26
CA GLU A 324 -14.89 12.09 2.60
C GLU A 324 -16.02 11.97 1.59
N GLY A 325 -16.39 10.72 1.30
CA GLY A 325 -17.48 10.37 0.39
C GLY A 325 -17.00 10.01 -1.02
N HIS A 326 -17.91 9.43 -1.78
CA HIS A 326 -17.69 9.00 -3.16
C HIS A 326 -18.11 10.11 -4.14
N ALA A 327 -17.41 10.25 -5.29
CA ALA A 327 -17.73 11.27 -6.29
C ALA A 327 -19.14 11.15 -6.87
N GLU A 328 -19.77 9.98 -6.81
CA GLU A 328 -21.16 9.76 -7.22
C GLU A 328 -22.18 10.06 -6.12
N ASP A 329 -21.77 10.25 -4.87
CA ASP A 329 -22.65 10.70 -3.80
C ASP A 329 -23.17 12.11 -4.14
N ARG A 330 -24.47 12.34 -3.97
CA ARG A 330 -25.13 13.58 -4.40
C ARG A 330 -24.43 14.84 -3.86
N ALA A 331 -24.12 14.87 -2.55
CA ALA A 331 -23.46 16.01 -1.92
C ALA A 331 -22.05 16.26 -2.50
N VAL A 332 -21.26 15.19 -2.69
CA VAL A 332 -19.90 15.27 -3.26
C VAL A 332 -19.96 15.71 -4.70
N LYS A 333 -20.85 15.12 -5.50
CA LYS A 333 -21.04 15.42 -6.93
C LYS A 333 -21.41 16.89 -7.16
N ASP A 334 -22.35 17.44 -6.37
CA ASP A 334 -22.77 18.81 -6.46
C ASP A 334 -21.66 19.79 -6.00
N SER A 335 -20.91 19.41 -4.96
CA SER A 335 -19.75 20.19 -4.50
C SER A 335 -18.61 20.19 -5.54
N LEU A 336 -18.34 19.07 -6.21
CA LEU A 336 -17.35 19.00 -7.28
C LEU A 336 -17.77 19.82 -8.52
N ARG A 337 -19.06 19.85 -8.86
CA ARG A 337 -19.57 20.74 -9.92
C ARG A 337 -19.38 22.22 -9.56
N SER A 338 -19.63 22.60 -8.30
CA SER A 338 -19.39 23.94 -7.82
C SER A 338 -17.91 24.31 -7.83
N LEU A 339 -17.03 23.39 -7.38
CA LEU A 339 -15.58 23.54 -7.43
C LEU A 339 -15.10 23.79 -8.86
N ARG A 340 -15.59 23.01 -9.84
CA ARG A 340 -15.22 23.16 -11.26
C ARG A 340 -15.47 24.58 -11.80
N ARG A 341 -16.54 25.24 -11.37
CA ARG A 341 -16.85 26.61 -11.77
C ARG A 341 -15.94 27.68 -11.15
N LYS A 342 -15.25 27.33 -10.06
CA LYS A 342 -14.40 28.24 -9.26
C LYS A 342 -12.91 28.03 -9.46
N THR A 343 -12.53 27.01 -10.21
CA THR A 343 -11.15 26.58 -10.41
C THR A 343 -10.74 26.69 -11.88
N ALA A 344 -9.46 26.97 -12.14
CA ALA A 344 -8.92 27.01 -13.49
C ALA A 344 -8.70 25.59 -14.06
N PHE A 345 -8.45 24.64 -13.19
CA PHE A 345 -8.25 23.23 -13.49
C PHE A 345 -8.86 22.38 -12.39
N LEU A 346 -9.53 21.29 -12.74
CA LEU A 346 -10.04 20.28 -11.81
C LEU A 346 -9.94 18.90 -12.44
N LYS A 347 -9.29 17.98 -11.75
CA LYS A 347 -9.23 16.55 -12.05
C LYS A 347 -9.65 15.74 -10.83
N VAL A 348 -10.66 14.89 -10.99
CA VAL A 348 -10.97 13.84 -10.00
C VAL A 348 -10.00 12.69 -10.25
N LEU A 349 -9.18 12.39 -9.26
CA LEU A 349 -8.16 11.36 -9.37
C LEU A 349 -8.70 9.96 -9.10
N GLY A 350 -9.79 9.87 -8.33
CA GLY A 350 -10.48 8.62 -8.03
C GLY A 350 -11.27 8.69 -6.72
N SER A 351 -12.25 7.78 -6.62
CA SER A 351 -12.97 7.50 -5.37
C SER A 351 -12.72 6.04 -5.00
N TYR A 352 -12.42 5.77 -3.74
CA TYR A 352 -12.00 4.44 -3.27
C TYR A 352 -12.32 4.25 -1.79
N PRO A 353 -12.46 2.99 -1.33
CA PRO A 353 -12.67 2.69 0.08
C PRO A 353 -11.58 3.29 0.95
N ARG A 354 -11.97 4.01 2.00
CA ARG A 354 -11.04 4.58 2.97
C ARG A 354 -10.38 3.47 3.79
N GLU A 355 -9.05 3.41 3.78
CA GLU A 355 -8.31 2.54 4.69
C GLU A 355 -8.33 3.08 6.12
N VAL A 356 -8.27 2.16 7.10
CA VAL A 356 -8.06 2.51 8.51
C VAL A 356 -6.55 2.62 8.69
N GLU A 357 -6.10 3.76 9.23
CA GLU A 357 -4.70 3.92 9.57
C GLU A 357 -4.27 2.81 10.55
N PRO A 358 -3.10 2.19 10.36
CA PRO A 358 -2.59 1.23 11.32
C PRO A 358 -2.40 1.92 12.67
N SER A 359 -3.01 1.36 13.69
CA SER A 359 -2.92 1.80 15.09
C SER A 359 -1.51 1.61 15.66
#